data_7d04369be5401c6b4913c477f86dee9d
#
_entry.id   7d04369be5401c6b4913c477f86dee9d
#
_cell.length_a   1.000
_cell.length_b   1.000
_cell.length_c   1.000
_cell.angle_alpha   90.00
_cell.angle_beta   90.00
_cell.angle_gamma   90.00
#
_symmetry.space_group_name_H-M   'P 1'
#
loop_
_entity.id
_entity.type
_entity.pdbx_description
1 polymer ?
#
loop_
_entity_poly.entity_id
_entity_poly.type
_entity_poly.pdbx_seq_one_letter_code
_entity_poly.pdbx_strand_id
1 'polypeptide(L)'
;MAKKKVERKSKSFTEVFGLNKILSNETTDALFGLFLIASAIVLIIAMGSFFATGAADQSILENLRPGEWLNTGKQFTNYCGSIGALLSYYLMTVNFGIPAFLIPVFIIMVGLKLLHAYNVNLWKWFFGMMVVMVWTSVTLAKFLTPIMGSMTFNPGGNHGVFIVEQLENLVGPPGLTAILLLTALTFLTYLTSETIESLVR
;
A
#
# COMPACT_ATOMS: atom_id res chain seq x y z
N MET A 1 -16.54 59.20 -14.16
CA MET A 1 -17.22 57.94 -13.75
C MET A 1 -16.37 56.75 -14.16
N ALA A 2 -15.67 56.10 -13.23
CA ALA A 2 -14.82 54.95 -13.51
C ALA A 2 -15.65 53.65 -13.49
N LYS A 3 -15.67 52.92 -14.61
CA LYS A 3 -16.34 51.61 -14.71
C LYS A 3 -15.56 50.57 -13.89
N LYS A 4 -16.19 50.04 -12.83
CA LYS A 4 -15.69 48.95 -12.00
C LYS A 4 -15.58 47.70 -12.84
N LYS A 5 -14.35 47.21 -13.11
CA LYS A 5 -14.08 46.01 -13.85
C LYS A 5 -14.50 44.81 -12.96
N VAL A 6 -15.56 44.12 -13.35
CA VAL A 6 -16.00 42.88 -12.66
C VAL A 6 -15.05 41.76 -13.05
N GLU A 7 -14.14 41.40 -12.15
CA GLU A 7 -13.33 40.19 -12.29
C GLU A 7 -14.24 38.94 -12.19
N ARG A 8 -14.45 38.28 -13.32
CA ARG A 8 -15.06 36.95 -13.34
C ARG A 8 -14.03 35.97 -12.76
N LYS A 9 -14.19 35.57 -11.48
CA LYS A 9 -13.47 34.43 -10.92
C LYS A 9 -13.73 33.19 -11.81
N SER A 10 -12.68 32.60 -12.34
CA SER A 10 -12.79 31.34 -13.06
C SER A 10 -13.31 30.28 -12.08
N LYS A 11 -14.41 29.64 -12.42
CA LYS A 11 -14.94 28.55 -11.62
C LYS A 11 -13.96 27.38 -11.66
N SER A 12 -13.60 26.85 -10.51
CA SER A 12 -12.77 25.65 -10.40
C SER A 12 -13.47 24.47 -11.09
N PHE A 13 -12.68 23.53 -11.63
CA PHE A 13 -13.20 22.31 -12.28
C PHE A 13 -14.21 21.56 -11.39
N THR A 14 -13.97 21.54 -10.08
CA THR A 14 -14.84 20.95 -9.05
C THR A 14 -16.17 21.70 -8.89
N GLU A 15 -16.21 23.02 -9.12
CA GLU A 15 -17.45 23.82 -9.09
C GLU A 15 -18.30 23.60 -10.33
N VAL A 16 -17.68 23.42 -11.51
CA VAL A 16 -18.39 23.21 -12.78
C VAL A 16 -19.15 21.88 -12.78
N PHE A 17 -18.61 20.84 -12.17
CA PHE A 17 -19.22 19.51 -12.12
C PHE A 17 -20.03 19.26 -10.84
N GLY A 18 -20.23 20.26 -9.99
CA GLY A 18 -20.99 20.10 -8.75
C GLY A 18 -20.33 19.17 -7.71
N LEU A 19 -19.08 18.75 -7.94
CA LEU A 19 -18.35 17.82 -7.09
C LEU A 19 -18.14 18.37 -5.67
N ASN A 20 -18.03 19.69 -5.51
CA ASN A 20 -17.92 20.31 -4.18
C ASN A 20 -19.15 20.05 -3.30
N LYS A 21 -20.34 19.91 -3.90
CA LYS A 21 -21.58 19.64 -3.17
C LYS A 21 -21.73 18.18 -2.78
N ILE A 22 -21.13 17.28 -3.58
CA ILE A 22 -21.07 15.84 -3.33
C ILE A 22 -19.98 15.54 -2.29
N LEU A 23 -18.80 16.17 -2.40
CA LEU A 23 -17.66 15.98 -1.50
C LEU A 23 -17.82 16.65 -0.12
N SER A 24 -18.79 17.54 0.07
CA SER A 24 -19.06 18.22 1.35
C SER A 24 -20.23 17.64 2.14
N ASN A 25 -20.81 16.53 1.70
CA ASN A 25 -21.93 15.90 2.38
C ASN A 25 -21.42 14.75 3.27
N GLU A 26 -21.64 14.85 4.59
CA GLU A 26 -21.28 13.83 5.59
C GLU A 26 -21.74 12.42 5.20
N THR A 27 -22.92 12.30 4.58
CA THR A 27 -23.43 11.02 4.09
C THR A 27 -22.56 10.43 2.97
N THR A 28 -22.07 11.27 2.08
CA THR A 28 -21.19 10.83 0.98
C THR A 28 -19.84 10.39 1.51
N ASP A 29 -19.24 11.14 2.44
CA ASP A 29 -17.99 10.77 3.09
C ASP A 29 -18.14 9.43 3.85
N ALA A 30 -19.26 9.24 4.55
CA ALA A 30 -19.55 8.00 5.25
C ALA A 30 -19.70 6.80 4.27
N LEU A 31 -20.40 6.96 3.15
CA LEU A 31 -20.53 5.92 2.13
C LEU A 31 -19.18 5.57 1.49
N PHE A 32 -18.37 6.57 1.15
CA PHE A 32 -17.02 6.36 0.65
C PHE A 32 -16.12 5.68 1.69
N GLY A 33 -16.20 6.10 2.94
CA GLY A 33 -15.45 5.49 4.03
C GLY A 33 -15.78 4.00 4.19
N LEU A 34 -17.07 3.66 4.18
CA LEU A 34 -17.53 2.28 4.26
C LEU A 34 -17.07 1.45 3.05
N PHE A 35 -17.16 2.01 1.84
CA PHE A 35 -16.70 1.38 0.62
C PHE A 35 -15.19 1.08 0.66
N LEU A 36 -14.37 2.02 1.14
CA LEU A 36 -12.92 1.84 1.28
C LEU A 36 -12.60 0.72 2.29
N ILE A 37 -13.29 0.70 3.43
CA ILE A 37 -13.08 -0.36 4.44
C ILE A 37 -13.46 -1.72 3.87
N ALA A 38 -14.60 -1.83 3.21
CA ALA A 38 -15.02 -3.08 2.57
C ALA A 38 -14.03 -3.55 1.50
N SER A 39 -13.56 -2.63 0.65
CA SER A 39 -12.55 -2.92 -0.38
C SER A 39 -11.21 -3.37 0.23
N ALA A 40 -10.79 -2.75 1.32
CA ALA A 40 -9.57 -3.13 2.02
C ALA A 40 -9.68 -4.52 2.66
N ILE A 41 -10.84 -4.87 3.23
CA ILE A 41 -11.09 -6.21 3.78
C ILE A 41 -11.01 -7.26 2.66
N VAL A 42 -11.65 -7.01 1.51
CA VAL A 42 -11.57 -7.90 0.34
C VAL A 42 -10.12 -8.04 -0.12
N LEU A 43 -9.34 -6.96 -0.14
CA LEU A 43 -7.93 -7.00 -0.50
C LEU A 43 -7.10 -7.82 0.50
N ILE A 44 -7.35 -7.70 1.81
CA ILE A 44 -6.71 -8.54 2.84
C ILE A 44 -7.04 -10.02 2.61
N ILE A 45 -8.29 -10.35 2.31
CA ILE A 45 -8.71 -11.73 2.02
C ILE A 45 -8.01 -12.24 0.76
N ALA A 46 -7.94 -11.43 -0.30
CA ALA A 46 -7.26 -11.78 -1.55
C ALA A 46 -5.77 -12.07 -1.33
N MET A 47 -5.08 -11.18 -0.61
CA MET A 47 -3.65 -11.32 -0.29
C MET A 47 -3.43 -12.49 0.68
N GLY A 48 -4.32 -12.72 1.65
CA GLY A 48 -4.28 -13.89 2.52
C GLY A 48 -4.45 -15.20 1.76
N SER A 49 -5.41 -15.25 0.82
CA SER A 49 -5.61 -16.39 -0.08
C SER A 49 -4.38 -16.68 -0.93
N PHE A 50 -3.65 -15.65 -1.34
CA PHE A 50 -2.48 -15.79 -2.21
C PHE A 50 -1.35 -16.63 -1.61
N PHE A 51 -1.23 -16.73 -0.29
CA PHE A 51 -0.27 -17.64 0.35
C PHE A 51 -0.53 -19.11 -0.02
N ALA A 52 -1.79 -19.49 -0.19
CA ALA A 52 -2.17 -20.86 -0.54
C ALA A 52 -2.35 -21.06 -2.06
N THR A 53 -2.78 -20.02 -2.77
CA THR A 53 -3.22 -20.12 -4.18
C THR A 53 -2.22 -19.51 -5.15
N GLY A 54 -1.24 -18.74 -4.65
CA GLY A 54 -0.31 -17.96 -5.48
C GLY A 54 0.47 -18.80 -6.48
N ALA A 55 0.89 -20.03 -6.11
CA ALA A 55 1.62 -20.92 -7.02
C ALA A 55 0.79 -21.31 -8.25
N ALA A 56 -0.49 -21.63 -8.04
CA ALA A 56 -1.39 -22.01 -9.12
C ALA A 56 -1.74 -20.82 -10.02
N ASP A 57 -1.99 -19.66 -9.41
CA ASP A 57 -2.41 -18.45 -10.12
C ASP A 57 -1.24 -17.75 -10.83
N GLN A 58 -0.01 -17.86 -10.31
CA GLN A 58 1.17 -17.15 -10.82
C GLN A 58 1.46 -17.52 -12.28
N SER A 59 1.41 -18.78 -12.64
CA SER A 59 1.68 -19.23 -14.01
C SER A 59 0.67 -18.66 -15.02
N ILE A 60 -0.58 -18.43 -14.58
CA ILE A 60 -1.62 -17.80 -15.38
C ILE A 60 -1.35 -16.31 -15.50
N LEU A 61 -0.98 -15.65 -14.38
CA LEU A 61 -0.78 -14.21 -14.29
C LEU A 61 0.46 -13.74 -15.07
N GLU A 62 1.56 -14.48 -15.03
CA GLU A 62 2.78 -14.17 -15.78
C GLU A 62 2.59 -14.20 -17.31
N ASN A 63 1.65 -15.01 -17.81
CA ASN A 63 1.33 -15.15 -19.21
C ASN A 63 0.06 -14.40 -19.61
N LEU A 64 -0.47 -13.52 -18.74
CA LEU A 64 -1.73 -12.83 -18.96
C LEU A 64 -1.56 -11.66 -19.94
N ARG A 65 -2.33 -11.66 -21.03
CA ARG A 65 -2.37 -10.53 -21.95
C ARG A 65 -3.34 -9.44 -21.46
N PRO A 66 -3.16 -8.18 -21.87
CA PRO A 66 -4.09 -7.12 -21.52
C PRO A 66 -5.54 -7.47 -21.86
N GLY A 67 -6.44 -7.38 -20.88
CA GLY A 67 -7.87 -7.72 -21.00
C GLY A 67 -8.24 -9.18 -20.75
N GLU A 68 -7.30 -10.12 -20.71
CA GLU A 68 -7.60 -11.54 -20.46
C GLU A 68 -7.98 -11.86 -19.02
N TRP A 69 -7.77 -10.96 -18.08
CA TRP A 69 -8.19 -11.10 -16.69
C TRP A 69 -9.73 -11.15 -16.53
N LEU A 70 -10.48 -10.71 -17.56
CA LEU A 70 -11.93 -10.86 -17.66
C LEU A 70 -12.36 -12.17 -18.36
N ASN A 71 -11.41 -12.97 -18.85
CA ASN A 71 -11.72 -14.15 -19.61
C ASN A 71 -12.16 -15.28 -18.67
N THR A 72 -13.42 -15.69 -18.80
CA THR A 72 -14.04 -16.78 -18.01
C THR A 72 -13.42 -18.15 -18.27
N GLY A 73 -12.66 -18.33 -19.34
CA GLY A 73 -11.91 -19.55 -19.63
C GLY A 73 -10.65 -19.76 -18.78
N LYS A 74 -10.19 -18.72 -18.06
CA LYS A 74 -9.07 -18.81 -17.10
C LYS A 74 -9.63 -18.94 -15.69
N GLN A 75 -9.37 -20.06 -15.05
CA GLN A 75 -9.81 -20.31 -13.67
C GLN A 75 -8.71 -19.89 -12.71
N PHE A 76 -9.02 -18.88 -11.90
CA PHE A 76 -8.16 -18.44 -10.79
C PHE A 76 -8.59 -19.12 -9.51
N THR A 77 -7.63 -19.52 -8.68
CA THR A 77 -7.87 -20.23 -7.41
C THR A 77 -7.99 -19.28 -6.22
N ASN A 78 -7.62 -17.99 -6.41
CA ASN A 78 -7.75 -16.97 -5.37
C ASN A 78 -9.22 -16.80 -4.96
N TYR A 79 -9.49 -16.70 -3.64
CA TYR A 79 -10.84 -16.54 -3.10
C TYR A 79 -11.59 -15.30 -3.59
N CYS A 80 -10.86 -14.28 -4.02
CA CYS A 80 -11.42 -13.07 -4.62
C CYS A 80 -11.34 -13.08 -6.17
N GLY A 81 -11.22 -14.25 -6.78
CA GLY A 81 -11.21 -14.43 -8.23
C GLY A 81 -10.03 -13.77 -8.94
N SER A 82 -10.20 -13.46 -10.22
CA SER A 82 -9.14 -12.89 -11.08
C SER A 82 -8.60 -11.56 -10.59
N ILE A 83 -9.47 -10.67 -10.10
CA ILE A 83 -9.08 -9.36 -9.58
C ILE A 83 -8.25 -9.54 -8.30
N GLY A 84 -8.68 -10.42 -7.40
CA GLY A 84 -7.93 -10.75 -6.18
C GLY A 84 -6.58 -11.37 -6.48
N ALA A 85 -6.51 -12.32 -7.40
CA ALA A 85 -5.26 -12.94 -7.85
C ALA A 85 -4.30 -11.88 -8.44
N LEU A 86 -4.81 -11.03 -9.34
CA LEU A 86 -4.03 -9.98 -10.00
C LEU A 86 -3.46 -8.97 -8.99
N LEU A 87 -4.32 -8.41 -8.11
CA LEU A 87 -3.90 -7.43 -7.11
C LEU A 87 -2.89 -8.04 -6.14
N SER A 88 -3.14 -9.27 -5.65
CA SER A 88 -2.22 -9.96 -4.75
C SER A 88 -0.88 -10.23 -5.40
N TYR A 89 -0.86 -10.70 -6.64
CA TYR A 89 0.36 -10.93 -7.41
C TYR A 89 1.19 -9.64 -7.55
N TYR A 90 0.56 -8.55 -7.99
CA TYR A 90 1.27 -7.28 -8.14
C TYR A 90 1.78 -6.72 -6.81
N LEU A 91 0.98 -6.80 -5.75
CA LEU A 91 1.38 -6.25 -4.45
C LEU A 91 2.42 -7.11 -3.75
N MET A 92 2.27 -8.45 -3.80
CA MET A 92 3.11 -9.38 -3.03
C MET A 92 4.31 -9.89 -3.85
N THR A 93 4.11 -10.32 -5.10
CA THR A 93 5.23 -10.86 -5.89
C THR A 93 6.03 -9.75 -6.55
N VAL A 94 5.36 -8.88 -7.32
CA VAL A 94 6.06 -7.86 -8.13
C VAL A 94 6.61 -6.73 -7.26
N ASN A 95 5.85 -6.29 -6.25
CA ASN A 95 6.26 -5.15 -5.43
C ASN A 95 6.86 -5.57 -4.08
N PHE A 96 6.13 -5.41 -2.99
CA PHE A 96 6.70 -5.31 -1.64
C PHE A 96 6.67 -6.62 -0.82
N GLY A 97 6.07 -7.69 -1.32
CA GLY A 97 5.93 -8.93 -0.56
C GLY A 97 4.93 -8.83 0.60
N ILE A 98 5.26 -9.47 1.72
CA ILE A 98 4.43 -9.44 2.93
C ILE A 98 4.16 -8.00 3.44
N PRO A 99 5.11 -7.06 3.43
CA PRO A 99 4.86 -5.67 3.83
C PRO A 99 3.75 -4.96 3.06
N ALA A 100 3.36 -5.44 1.87
CA ALA A 100 2.24 -4.90 1.11
C ALA A 100 0.90 -4.90 1.89
N PHE A 101 0.76 -5.71 2.94
CA PHE A 101 -0.40 -5.67 3.84
C PHE A 101 -0.59 -4.31 4.55
N LEU A 102 0.43 -3.47 4.60
CA LEU A 102 0.28 -2.09 5.10
C LEU A 102 -0.63 -1.24 4.19
N ILE A 103 -0.76 -1.58 2.91
CA ILE A 103 -1.61 -0.85 1.95
C ILE A 103 -3.09 -0.95 2.36
N PRO A 104 -3.70 -2.14 2.49
CA PRO A 104 -5.09 -2.21 2.95
C PRO A 104 -5.28 -1.67 4.36
N VAL A 105 -4.31 -1.78 5.27
CA VAL A 105 -4.37 -1.15 6.59
C VAL A 105 -4.49 0.37 6.45
N PHE A 106 -3.70 0.99 5.59
CA PHE A 106 -3.81 2.43 5.33
C PHE A 106 -5.16 2.81 4.72
N ILE A 107 -5.69 2.01 3.78
CA ILE A 107 -7.02 2.23 3.19
C ILE A 107 -8.11 2.19 4.28
N ILE A 108 -8.03 1.26 5.24
CA ILE A 108 -8.94 1.21 6.39
C ILE A 108 -8.84 2.51 7.22
N MET A 109 -7.62 3.00 7.48
CA MET A 109 -7.44 4.26 8.22
C MET A 109 -8.07 5.45 7.49
N VAL A 110 -7.94 5.52 6.17
CA VAL A 110 -8.62 6.54 5.35
C VAL A 110 -10.14 6.41 5.49
N GLY A 111 -10.66 5.19 5.37
CA GLY A 111 -12.10 4.91 5.54
C GLY A 111 -12.62 5.31 6.92
N LEU A 112 -11.92 4.97 8.00
CA LEU A 112 -12.28 5.35 9.37
C LEU A 112 -12.26 6.87 9.59
N LYS A 113 -11.34 7.58 8.95
CA LYS A 113 -11.31 9.04 8.99
C LYS A 113 -12.50 9.66 8.27
N LEU A 114 -12.89 9.13 7.11
CA LEU A 114 -14.09 9.57 6.37
C LEU A 114 -15.38 9.28 7.14
N LEU A 115 -15.42 8.20 7.92
CA LEU A 115 -16.51 7.91 8.86
C LEU A 115 -16.52 8.80 10.11
N HIS A 116 -15.56 9.72 10.25
CA HIS A 116 -15.35 10.52 11.47
C HIS A 116 -15.16 9.68 12.75
N ALA A 117 -14.90 8.37 12.59
CA ALA A 117 -14.70 7.46 13.72
C ALA A 117 -13.32 7.66 14.38
N TYR A 118 -12.33 8.12 13.61
CA TYR A 118 -10.98 8.31 14.11
C TYR A 118 -10.29 9.50 13.43
N ASN A 119 -9.75 10.42 14.24
CA ASN A 119 -9.09 11.62 13.71
C ASN A 119 -7.56 11.45 13.71
N VAL A 120 -7.00 11.14 12.56
CA VAL A 120 -5.56 10.95 12.36
C VAL A 120 -5.00 11.86 11.25
N ASN A 121 -3.74 12.19 11.38
CA ASN A 121 -3.01 12.86 10.31
C ASN A 121 -2.60 11.83 9.25
N LEU A 122 -3.43 11.68 8.19
CA LEU A 122 -3.21 10.70 7.13
C LEU A 122 -1.86 10.87 6.43
N TRP A 123 -1.35 12.09 6.27
CA TRP A 123 -0.05 12.33 5.63
C TRP A 123 1.10 11.76 6.45
N LYS A 124 1.07 11.96 7.78
CA LYS A 124 2.07 11.38 8.68
C LYS A 124 2.05 9.84 8.61
N TRP A 125 0.87 9.24 8.66
CA TRP A 125 0.71 7.80 8.58
C TRP A 125 1.07 7.23 7.20
N PHE A 126 0.73 7.93 6.11
CA PHE A 126 1.10 7.53 4.76
C PHE A 126 2.63 7.42 4.61
N PHE A 127 3.35 8.49 4.93
CA PHE A 127 4.81 8.48 4.81
C PHE A 127 5.47 7.50 5.79
N GLY A 128 4.97 7.40 7.03
CA GLY A 128 5.47 6.45 8.01
C GLY A 128 5.29 5.00 7.55
N MET A 129 4.10 4.62 7.10
CA MET A 129 3.82 3.27 6.58
C MET A 129 4.61 2.97 5.30
N MET A 130 4.78 3.95 4.41
CA MET A 130 5.59 3.78 3.20
C MET A 130 7.05 3.48 3.53
N VAL A 131 7.65 4.22 4.47
CA VAL A 131 9.03 3.98 4.93
C VAL A 131 9.15 2.59 5.57
N VAL A 132 8.21 2.23 6.47
CA VAL A 132 8.19 0.90 7.12
C VAL A 132 8.01 -0.20 6.07
N MET A 133 7.13 -0.04 5.10
CA MET A 133 6.88 -1.02 4.05
C MET A 133 8.13 -1.29 3.21
N VAL A 134 8.79 -0.23 2.72
CA VAL A 134 10.01 -0.35 1.92
C VAL A 134 11.14 -0.95 2.76
N TRP A 135 11.35 -0.45 3.98
CA TRP A 135 12.40 -0.95 4.87
C TRP A 135 12.19 -2.43 5.21
N THR A 136 10.96 -2.84 5.54
CA THR A 136 10.63 -4.23 5.85
C THR A 136 10.76 -5.12 4.61
N SER A 137 10.36 -4.64 3.42
CA SER A 137 10.53 -5.34 2.15
C SER A 137 12.00 -5.70 1.90
N VAL A 138 12.90 -4.73 2.03
CA VAL A 138 14.36 -4.95 1.86
C VAL A 138 14.90 -5.89 2.94
N THR A 139 14.47 -5.72 4.19
CA THR A 139 14.92 -6.56 5.31
C THR A 139 14.50 -8.02 5.11
N LEU A 140 13.23 -8.26 4.73
CA LEU A 140 12.73 -9.61 4.46
C LEU A 140 13.42 -10.23 3.24
N ALA A 141 13.64 -9.46 2.19
CA ALA A 141 14.37 -9.93 1.02
C ALA A 141 15.80 -10.37 1.38
N LYS A 142 16.51 -9.59 2.21
CA LYS A 142 17.88 -9.89 2.60
C LYS A 142 18.00 -11.09 3.54
N PHE A 143 17.19 -11.16 4.59
CA PHE A 143 17.38 -12.12 5.67
C PHE A 143 16.46 -13.33 5.59
N LEU A 144 15.23 -13.16 5.11
CA LEU A 144 14.25 -14.24 5.12
C LEU A 144 14.24 -15.05 3.82
N THR A 145 14.48 -14.43 2.68
CA THR A 145 14.54 -15.11 1.39
C THR A 145 15.53 -16.27 1.33
N PRO A 146 16.78 -16.13 1.82
CA PRO A 146 17.74 -17.24 1.79
C PRO A 146 17.31 -18.44 2.65
N ILE A 147 16.47 -18.20 3.66
CA ILE A 147 16.01 -19.24 4.61
C ILE A 147 14.74 -19.93 4.10
N MET A 148 13.87 -19.22 3.41
CA MET A 148 12.54 -19.68 2.97
C MET A 148 12.51 -20.09 1.49
N GLY A 149 13.55 -20.73 1.00
CA GLY A 149 13.74 -21.07 -0.43
C GLY A 149 12.67 -21.90 -1.13
N SER A 150 11.56 -22.24 -0.44
CA SER A 150 10.41 -22.99 -0.98
C SER A 150 9.11 -22.21 -1.07
N MET A 151 9.13 -20.90 -0.75
CA MET A 151 7.90 -20.08 -0.88
C MET A 151 7.62 -19.74 -2.36
N THR A 152 6.35 -19.67 -2.69
CA THR A 152 5.84 -19.34 -4.03
C THR A 152 6.26 -17.93 -4.49
N PHE A 153 6.51 -17.02 -3.57
CA PHE A 153 6.96 -15.66 -3.83
C PHE A 153 7.98 -15.23 -2.77
N ASN A 154 8.78 -14.23 -3.11
CA ASN A 154 9.75 -13.67 -2.19
C ASN A 154 9.06 -12.89 -1.06
N PRO A 155 9.36 -13.15 0.23
CA PRO A 155 8.74 -12.43 1.35
C PRO A 155 8.90 -10.90 1.29
N GLY A 156 9.99 -10.40 0.72
CA GLY A 156 10.20 -8.97 0.46
C GLY A 156 9.68 -8.49 -0.89
N GLY A 157 9.14 -9.39 -1.72
CA GLY A 157 8.76 -9.09 -3.09
C GLY A 157 9.95 -8.83 -4.01
N ASN A 158 9.70 -8.67 -5.30
CA ASN A 158 10.78 -8.40 -6.27
C ASN A 158 11.43 -7.02 -6.04
N HIS A 159 10.67 -6.03 -5.56
CA HIS A 159 11.22 -4.73 -5.19
C HIS A 159 12.28 -4.84 -4.11
N GLY A 160 12.01 -5.62 -3.03
CA GLY A 160 12.97 -5.85 -1.96
C GLY A 160 14.24 -6.53 -2.46
N VAL A 161 14.10 -7.58 -3.29
CA VAL A 161 15.25 -8.29 -3.90
C VAL A 161 16.09 -7.33 -4.75
N PHE A 162 15.43 -6.58 -5.62
CA PHE A 162 16.11 -5.61 -6.50
C PHE A 162 16.93 -4.60 -5.69
N ILE A 163 16.35 -4.04 -4.62
CA ILE A 163 17.06 -3.08 -3.76
C ILE A 163 18.24 -3.75 -3.03
N VAL A 164 18.07 -4.99 -2.54
CA VAL A 164 19.16 -5.75 -1.92
C VAL A 164 20.32 -5.92 -2.90
N GLU A 165 20.04 -6.39 -4.13
CA GLU A 165 21.06 -6.60 -5.15
C GLU A 165 21.80 -5.29 -5.49
N GLN A 166 21.06 -4.18 -5.67
CA GLN A 166 21.69 -2.90 -5.98
C GLN A 166 22.55 -2.37 -4.83
N LEU A 167 22.06 -2.43 -3.60
CA LEU A 167 22.80 -1.91 -2.45
C LEU A 167 23.97 -2.83 -2.06
N GLU A 168 23.83 -4.14 -2.18
CA GLU A 168 24.96 -5.05 -1.92
C GLU A 168 26.07 -4.90 -2.96
N ASN A 169 25.72 -4.60 -4.21
CA ASN A 169 26.72 -4.27 -5.24
C ASN A 169 27.49 -2.97 -4.93
N LEU A 170 26.85 -2.02 -4.24
CA LEU A 170 27.44 -0.73 -3.89
C LEU A 170 28.29 -0.77 -2.61
N VAL A 171 27.75 -1.36 -1.54
CA VAL A 171 28.34 -1.28 -0.19
C VAL A 171 28.69 -2.64 0.42
N GLY A 172 28.44 -3.71 -0.32
CA GLY A 172 28.61 -5.09 0.15
C GLY A 172 27.54 -5.56 1.13
N PRO A 173 27.42 -6.89 1.36
CA PRO A 173 26.44 -7.45 2.30
C PRO A 173 26.56 -6.92 3.73
N PRO A 174 27.77 -6.71 4.33
CA PRO A 174 27.90 -6.10 5.65
C PRO A 174 27.46 -4.64 5.68
N GLY A 175 27.74 -3.87 4.61
CA GLY A 175 27.34 -2.47 4.49
C GLY A 175 25.82 -2.30 4.47
N LEU A 176 25.12 -3.12 3.68
CA LEU A 176 23.66 -3.10 3.68
C LEU A 176 23.08 -3.47 5.05
N THR A 177 23.66 -4.48 5.73
CA THR A 177 23.23 -4.85 7.09
C THR A 177 23.38 -3.67 8.06
N ALA A 178 24.52 -2.96 8.01
CA ALA A 178 24.75 -1.78 8.85
C ALA A 178 23.75 -0.66 8.54
N ILE A 179 23.44 -0.39 7.27
CA ILE A 179 22.44 0.61 6.86
C ILE A 179 21.06 0.24 7.42
N LEU A 180 20.63 -1.02 7.29
CA LEU A 180 19.35 -1.46 7.81
C LEU A 180 19.26 -1.34 9.33
N LEU A 181 20.33 -1.67 10.06
CA LEU A 181 20.37 -1.52 11.51
C LEU A 181 20.33 -0.04 11.94
N LEU A 182 21.14 0.82 11.29
CA LEU A 182 21.17 2.25 11.61
C LEU A 182 19.83 2.93 11.33
N THR A 183 19.20 2.62 10.22
CA THR A 183 17.88 3.17 9.88
C THR A 183 16.80 2.68 10.85
N ALA A 184 16.85 1.40 11.29
CA ALA A 184 15.95 0.88 12.31
C ALA A 184 16.13 1.61 13.66
N LEU A 185 17.36 1.77 14.12
CA LEU A 185 17.67 2.48 15.37
C LEU A 185 17.20 3.94 15.31
N THR A 186 17.45 4.62 14.19
CA THR A 186 16.99 6.01 13.98
C THR A 186 15.48 6.11 14.05
N PHE A 187 14.77 5.20 13.38
CA PHE A 187 13.31 5.18 13.39
C PHE A 187 12.73 4.85 14.78
N LEU A 188 13.32 3.89 15.50
CA LEU A 188 12.92 3.57 16.86
C LEU A 188 13.15 4.74 17.82
N THR A 189 14.28 5.43 17.70
CA THR A 189 14.57 6.63 18.50
C THR A 189 13.55 7.73 18.24
N TYR A 190 13.20 7.96 16.98
CA TYR A 190 12.16 8.93 16.59
C TYR A 190 10.79 8.58 17.20
N LEU A 191 10.36 7.31 17.10
CA LEU A 191 9.08 6.86 17.68
C LEU A 191 9.07 7.01 19.22
N THR A 192 10.17 6.68 19.89
CA THR A 192 10.28 6.78 21.35
C THR A 192 10.20 8.23 21.79
N SER A 193 10.88 9.14 21.11
CA SER A 193 10.83 10.58 21.42
C SER A 193 9.41 11.14 21.29
N GLU A 194 8.68 10.82 20.21
CA GLU A 194 7.30 11.24 20.04
C GLU A 194 6.36 10.67 21.09
N THR A 195 6.57 9.41 21.51
CA THR A 195 5.76 8.77 22.54
C THR A 195 5.97 9.45 23.89
N ILE A 196 7.21 9.75 24.26
CA ILE A 196 7.54 10.46 25.50
C ILE A 196 6.93 11.85 25.51
N GLU A 197 7.08 12.63 24.43
CA GLU A 197 6.48 13.97 24.33
C GLU A 197 4.95 13.94 24.46
N SER A 198 4.30 12.92 23.92
CA SER A 198 2.84 12.75 24.01
C SER A 198 2.35 12.34 25.39
N LEU A 199 3.18 11.65 26.18
CA LEU A 199 2.87 11.24 27.55
C LEU A 199 3.11 12.35 28.60
N VAL A 200 3.99 13.30 28.29
CA VAL A 200 4.36 14.42 29.18
C VAL A 200 3.46 15.64 28.99
N ARG A 201 2.69 15.70 27.90
CA ARG A 201 1.65 16.71 27.66
C ARG A 201 0.32 16.29 28.25
#